data_099cda63a4ce6ccdc97cd8c2461d37f8
#
_entry.id   099cda63a4ce6ccdc97cd8c2461d37f8
#
_cell.length_a   1.000
_cell.length_b   1.000
_cell.length_c   1.000
_cell.angle_alpha   90.00
_cell.angle_beta   90.00
_cell.angle_gamma   90.00
#
_symmetry.space_group_name_H-M   'P 1'
#
loop_
_entity.id
_entity.type
_entity.pdbx_description
1 polymer ?
#
loop_
_entity_poly.entity_id
_entity_poly.type
_entity_poly.pdbx_seq_one_letter_code
_entity_poly.pdbx_strand_id
1 'polypeptide(L)'
;MSEENRIGTYQFVAEPFHVDFNGRLTMGVLGNHLLNCAGFHANDRGFGIATLNEDNYTWVLSRLAIELDEMPYQYENFSVQTWVENVYRLFTDRNFAILDKDGKKIGYARSVWAMINLNTRKPADLLTLHGGSIVDYVCDEPCPIEKPSRIKVTSDQPIATLTAKYSDIDINGH
;
A
#
# COMPACT_ATOMS: atom_id res chain seq x y z
N MET A 1 -1.15 -5.01 23.36
CA MET A 1 -0.86 -3.77 22.61
C MET A 1 -2.12 -2.93 22.58
N SER A 2 -2.02 -1.61 22.77
CA SER A 2 -3.18 -0.71 22.60
C SER A 2 -3.62 -0.68 21.14
N GLU A 3 -4.91 -0.48 20.86
CA GLU A 3 -5.44 -0.32 19.50
C GLU A 3 -4.74 0.79 18.71
N GLU A 4 -4.29 1.85 19.39
CA GLU A 4 -3.52 2.95 18.80
C GLU A 4 -2.24 2.51 18.07
N ASN A 5 -1.65 1.37 18.43
CA ASN A 5 -0.44 0.88 17.78
C ASN A 5 -0.72 0.05 16.50
N ARG A 6 -1.99 -0.23 16.16
CA ARG A 6 -2.38 -1.04 14.99
C ARG A 6 -2.68 -0.19 13.76
N ILE A 7 -3.04 1.09 13.95
CA ILE A 7 -3.29 2.05 12.87
C ILE A 7 -2.12 3.04 12.83
N GLY A 8 -1.48 3.17 11.68
CA GLY A 8 -0.48 4.20 11.44
C GLY A 8 -1.13 5.41 10.76
N THR A 9 -0.76 6.64 11.17
CA THR A 9 -1.22 7.89 10.56
C THR A 9 -0.02 8.72 10.12
N TYR A 10 0.02 9.09 8.84
CA TYR A 10 1.13 9.80 8.21
C TYR A 10 0.61 11.05 7.49
N GLN A 11 1.33 12.17 7.68
CA GLN A 11 0.98 13.48 7.17
C GLN A 11 1.69 13.78 5.85
N PHE A 12 0.99 14.42 4.92
CA PHE A 12 1.50 14.82 3.62
C PHE A 12 0.99 16.21 3.24
N VAL A 13 1.63 16.78 2.22
CA VAL A 13 1.20 18.00 1.55
C VAL A 13 1.05 17.70 0.07
N ALA A 14 0.00 18.21 -0.57
CA ALA A 14 -0.13 18.17 -2.02
C ALA A 14 0.83 19.20 -2.64
N GLU A 15 2.05 18.78 -2.97
CA GLU A 15 3.11 19.66 -3.47
C GLU A 15 2.84 20.09 -4.92
N PRO A 16 3.38 21.26 -5.37
CA PRO A 16 3.10 21.82 -6.70
C PRO A 16 3.35 20.87 -7.88
N PHE A 17 4.38 20.02 -7.78
CA PHE A 17 4.73 19.07 -8.85
C PHE A 17 4.00 17.73 -8.73
N HIS A 18 3.13 17.59 -7.75
CA HIS A 18 2.30 16.40 -7.49
C HIS A 18 0.86 16.58 -7.98
N VAL A 19 0.49 17.76 -8.44
CA VAL A 19 -0.85 18.10 -8.87
C VAL A 19 -0.96 18.20 -10.39
N ASP A 20 -2.18 18.04 -10.89
CA ASP A 20 -2.52 18.22 -12.29
C ASP A 20 -2.77 19.72 -12.63
N PHE A 21 -3.18 20.01 -13.87
CA PHE A 21 -3.47 21.36 -14.33
C PHE A 21 -4.72 21.99 -13.66
N ASN A 22 -5.53 21.20 -12.95
CA ASN A 22 -6.64 21.70 -12.12
C ASN A 22 -6.21 21.94 -10.66
N GLY A 23 -4.93 21.77 -10.35
CA GLY A 23 -4.39 21.92 -9.00
C GLY A 23 -4.76 20.78 -8.06
N ARG A 24 -5.17 19.60 -8.57
CA ARG A 24 -5.52 18.45 -7.75
C ARG A 24 -4.40 17.42 -7.74
N LEU A 25 -4.15 16.82 -6.57
CA LEU A 25 -3.20 15.72 -6.43
C LEU A 25 -3.50 14.63 -7.46
N THR A 26 -2.49 14.12 -8.15
CA THR A 26 -2.70 13.07 -9.15
C THR A 26 -2.87 11.69 -8.49
N MET A 27 -3.66 10.82 -9.12
CA MET A 27 -3.90 9.47 -8.61
C MET A 27 -2.60 8.65 -8.47
N GLY A 28 -1.64 8.82 -9.38
CA GLY A 28 -0.34 8.14 -9.30
C GLY A 28 0.47 8.57 -8.08
N VAL A 29 0.50 9.87 -7.77
CA VAL A 29 1.19 10.38 -6.56
C VAL A 29 0.48 9.94 -5.30
N LEU A 30 -0.86 9.97 -5.26
CA LEU A 30 -1.62 9.42 -4.14
C LEU A 30 -1.27 7.94 -3.93
N GLY A 31 -1.23 7.14 -5.00
CA GLY A 31 -0.78 5.75 -4.93
C GLY A 31 0.59 5.61 -4.27
N ASN A 32 1.57 6.44 -4.64
CA ASN A 32 2.90 6.44 -4.01
C ASN A 32 2.83 6.77 -2.51
N HIS A 33 2.00 7.74 -2.10
CA HIS A 33 1.82 8.04 -0.67
C HIS A 33 1.21 6.86 0.09
N LEU A 34 0.23 6.15 -0.49
CA LEU A 34 -0.33 4.93 0.12
C LEU A 34 0.75 3.85 0.30
N LEU A 35 1.59 3.62 -0.72
CA LEU A 35 2.69 2.65 -0.65
C LEU A 35 3.73 3.04 0.40
N ASN A 36 4.08 4.34 0.47
CA ASN A 36 4.97 4.86 1.51
C ASN A 36 4.40 4.64 2.92
N CYS A 37 3.11 4.92 3.13
CA CYS A 37 2.45 4.67 4.41
C CYS A 37 2.50 3.18 4.80
N ALA A 38 2.26 2.28 3.84
CA ALA A 38 2.40 0.84 4.08
C ALA A 38 3.82 0.47 4.50
N GLY A 39 4.83 1.05 3.82
CA GLY A 39 6.25 0.87 4.12
C GLY A 39 6.63 1.39 5.51
N PHE A 40 6.26 2.62 5.86
CA PHE A 40 6.52 3.21 7.17
C PHE A 40 5.86 2.38 8.30
N HIS A 41 4.57 2.07 8.14
CA HIS A 41 3.83 1.25 9.08
C HIS A 41 4.46 -0.12 9.31
N ALA A 42 4.91 -0.78 8.26
CA ALA A 42 5.59 -2.07 8.35
C ALA A 42 6.97 -1.93 9.01
N ASN A 43 7.74 -0.88 8.65
CA ASN A 43 9.06 -0.63 9.20
C ASN A 43 9.02 -0.35 10.71
N ASP A 44 8.08 0.49 11.16
CA ASP A 44 7.90 0.83 12.58
C ASP A 44 7.55 -0.41 13.45
N ARG A 45 7.13 -1.50 12.82
CA ARG A 45 6.65 -2.75 13.46
C ARG A 45 7.52 -3.98 13.18
N GLY A 46 8.68 -3.77 12.57
CA GLY A 46 9.70 -4.82 12.37
C GLY A 46 9.42 -5.79 11.21
N PHE A 47 8.46 -5.49 10.33
CA PHE A 47 8.20 -6.26 9.11
C PHE A 47 8.31 -5.42 7.82
N GLY A 48 9.03 -4.30 7.88
CA GLY A 48 9.36 -3.47 6.73
C GLY A 48 10.48 -4.03 5.86
N ILE A 49 10.67 -3.41 4.69
CA ILE A 49 11.64 -3.86 3.68
C ILE A 49 13.06 -3.90 4.25
N ALA A 50 13.46 -2.93 5.07
CA ALA A 50 14.81 -2.88 5.63
C ALA A 50 15.15 -4.16 6.43
N THR A 51 14.26 -4.57 7.32
CA THR A 51 14.44 -5.79 8.12
C THR A 51 14.34 -7.06 7.25
N LEU A 52 13.37 -7.10 6.34
CA LEU A 52 13.11 -8.28 5.53
C LEU A 52 14.21 -8.57 4.50
N ASN A 53 14.85 -7.53 3.95
CA ASN A 53 15.92 -7.71 2.97
C ASN A 53 17.17 -8.34 3.60
N GLU A 54 17.41 -8.18 4.90
CA GLU A 54 18.50 -8.89 5.60
C GLU A 54 18.30 -10.41 5.54
N ASP A 55 17.06 -10.88 5.50
CA ASP A 55 16.68 -12.29 5.38
C ASP A 55 16.32 -12.71 3.93
N ASN A 56 16.62 -11.85 2.95
CA ASN A 56 16.29 -12.05 1.53
C ASN A 56 14.79 -12.16 1.25
N TYR A 57 13.95 -11.43 1.99
CA TYR A 57 12.53 -11.31 1.70
C TYR A 57 12.17 -9.88 1.31
N THR A 58 11.10 -9.73 0.51
CA THR A 58 10.54 -8.42 0.17
C THR A 58 9.04 -8.50 -0.03
N TRP A 59 8.36 -7.34 0.12
CA TRP A 59 6.95 -7.20 -0.18
C TRP A 59 6.72 -6.92 -1.67
N VAL A 60 5.70 -7.56 -2.22
CA VAL A 60 5.21 -7.31 -3.58
C VAL A 60 3.73 -6.94 -3.52
N LEU A 61 3.39 -5.79 -4.09
CA LEU A 61 2.01 -5.36 -4.25
C LEU A 61 1.34 -6.20 -5.34
N SER A 62 0.28 -6.91 -4.99
CA SER A 62 -0.50 -7.72 -5.91
C SER A 62 -1.69 -6.97 -6.48
N ARG A 63 -2.38 -6.17 -5.65
CA ARG A 63 -3.58 -5.41 -6.02
C ARG A 63 -3.71 -4.17 -5.18
N LEU A 64 -4.24 -3.12 -5.81
CA LEU A 64 -4.60 -1.87 -5.15
C LEU A 64 -5.90 -1.37 -5.76
N ALA A 65 -6.89 -1.08 -4.92
CA ALA A 65 -8.11 -0.37 -5.26
C ALA A 65 -8.16 0.92 -4.46
N ILE A 66 -8.54 2.03 -5.10
CA ILE A 66 -8.64 3.35 -4.49
C ILE A 66 -9.98 3.95 -4.89
N GLU A 67 -10.75 4.42 -3.92
CA GLU A 67 -11.99 5.16 -4.11
C GLU A 67 -11.95 6.45 -3.31
N LEU A 68 -12.14 7.58 -3.99
CA LEU A 68 -12.14 8.90 -3.38
C LEU A 68 -13.37 9.71 -3.80
N ASP A 69 -13.91 10.45 -2.85
CA ASP A 69 -14.93 11.47 -3.09
C ASP A 69 -14.29 12.78 -3.57
N GLU A 70 -13.09 13.10 -3.08
CA GLU A 70 -12.38 14.33 -3.37
C GLU A 70 -10.86 14.14 -3.32
N MET A 71 -10.13 14.87 -4.21
CA MET A 71 -8.67 14.92 -4.22
C MET A 71 -8.17 16.18 -3.50
N PRO A 72 -7.10 16.09 -2.67
CA PRO A 72 -6.46 17.26 -2.08
C PRO A 72 -5.98 18.26 -3.14
N TYR A 73 -6.16 19.56 -2.87
CA TYR A 73 -5.65 20.63 -3.72
C TYR A 73 -4.21 20.96 -3.41
N GLN A 74 -3.56 21.62 -4.36
CA GLN A 74 -2.20 22.15 -4.21
C GLN A 74 -2.05 22.93 -2.90
N TYR A 75 -0.98 22.60 -2.16
CA TYR A 75 -0.63 23.12 -0.83
C TYR A 75 -1.56 22.70 0.31
N GLU A 76 -2.59 21.92 0.05
CA GLU A 76 -3.38 21.35 1.14
C GLU A 76 -2.63 20.22 1.87
N ASN A 77 -2.74 20.25 3.19
CA ASN A 77 -2.33 19.15 4.03
C ASN A 77 -3.40 18.05 3.96
N PHE A 78 -2.94 16.81 3.94
CA PHE A 78 -3.80 15.64 4.07
C PHE A 78 -3.05 14.55 4.86
N SER A 79 -3.77 13.56 5.32
CA SER A 79 -3.17 12.42 5.99
C SER A 79 -3.68 11.11 5.44
N VAL A 80 -2.87 10.08 5.62
CA VAL A 80 -3.24 8.70 5.30
C VAL A 80 -3.12 7.86 6.56
N GLN A 81 -4.20 7.20 6.91
CA GLN A 81 -4.22 6.13 7.90
C GLN A 81 -4.05 4.79 7.20
N THR A 82 -3.37 3.84 7.82
CA THR A 82 -3.22 2.48 7.29
C THR A 82 -3.20 1.43 8.40
N TRP A 83 -3.78 0.27 8.12
CA TRP A 83 -3.83 -0.88 9.01
C TRP A 83 -3.84 -2.20 8.24
N VAL A 84 -3.43 -3.28 8.90
CA VAL A 84 -3.54 -4.64 8.38
C VAL A 84 -4.90 -5.19 8.76
N GLU A 85 -5.74 -5.55 7.78
CA GLU A 85 -7.06 -6.15 8.02
C GLU A 85 -6.96 -7.66 8.27
N ASN A 86 -6.16 -8.37 7.45
CA ASN A 86 -6.01 -9.82 7.56
C ASN A 86 -4.59 -10.25 7.17
N VAL A 87 -4.15 -11.33 7.80
CA VAL A 87 -2.93 -12.05 7.45
C VAL A 87 -3.29 -13.49 7.09
N TYR A 88 -3.00 -13.88 5.86
CA TYR A 88 -3.13 -15.25 5.37
C TYR A 88 -1.74 -15.85 5.22
N ARG A 89 -1.67 -17.12 4.92
CA ARG A 89 -0.39 -17.81 4.79
C ARG A 89 0.56 -17.18 3.76
N LEU A 90 0.04 -16.70 2.62
CA LEU A 90 0.86 -16.21 1.49
C LEU A 90 0.64 -14.74 1.17
N PHE A 91 -0.32 -14.07 1.79
CA PHE A 91 -0.62 -12.66 1.53
C PHE A 91 -1.32 -11.99 2.71
N THR A 92 -1.34 -10.65 2.68
CA THR A 92 -2.07 -9.82 3.63
C THR A 92 -3.05 -8.92 2.89
N ASP A 93 -4.17 -8.60 3.55
CA ASP A 93 -5.05 -7.50 3.19
C ASP A 93 -4.68 -6.28 4.04
N ARG A 94 -4.47 -5.14 3.41
CA ARG A 94 -4.16 -3.87 4.05
C ARG A 94 -5.09 -2.79 3.54
N ASN A 95 -5.59 -1.98 4.45
CA ASN A 95 -6.51 -0.89 4.18
C ASN A 95 -5.87 0.46 4.45
N PHE A 96 -6.50 1.48 3.85
CA PHE A 96 -6.13 2.88 4.03
C PHE A 96 -7.40 3.73 4.12
N ALA A 97 -7.31 4.82 4.90
CA ALA A 97 -8.24 5.93 4.85
C ALA A 97 -7.47 7.20 4.51
N ILE A 98 -7.97 7.99 3.59
CA ILE A 98 -7.42 9.29 3.20
C ILE A 98 -8.25 10.37 3.90
N LEU A 99 -7.59 11.26 4.61
CA LEU A 99 -8.22 12.31 5.39
C LEU A 99 -7.76 13.68 4.89
N ASP A 100 -8.69 14.61 4.79
CA ASP A 100 -8.40 16.01 4.49
C ASP A 100 -7.67 16.72 5.66
N LYS A 101 -7.40 18.02 5.50
CA LYS A 101 -6.73 18.87 6.50
C LYS A 101 -7.50 18.98 7.82
N ASP A 102 -8.82 18.75 7.81
CA ASP A 102 -9.71 18.85 8.95
C ASP A 102 -9.96 17.48 9.61
N GLY A 103 -9.34 16.41 9.09
CA GLY A 103 -9.46 15.04 9.58
C GLY A 103 -10.70 14.31 9.10
N LYS A 104 -11.43 14.85 8.12
CA LYS A 104 -12.57 14.18 7.49
C LYS A 104 -12.05 13.13 6.51
N LYS A 105 -12.59 11.92 6.56
CA LYS A 105 -12.30 10.86 5.60
C LYS A 105 -12.88 11.23 4.22
N ILE A 106 -12.03 11.39 3.22
CA ILE A 106 -12.35 11.77 1.84
C ILE A 106 -12.17 10.61 0.85
N GLY A 107 -11.70 9.47 1.32
CA GLY A 107 -11.55 8.27 0.51
C GLY A 107 -10.93 7.12 1.27
N TYR A 108 -10.88 5.98 0.59
CA TYR A 108 -10.32 4.73 1.11
C TYR A 108 -9.54 4.00 0.04
N ALA A 109 -8.64 3.13 0.49
CA ALA A 109 -7.98 2.18 -0.40
C ALA A 109 -7.85 0.81 0.27
N ARG A 110 -7.80 -0.23 -0.56
CA ARG A 110 -7.51 -1.62 -0.17
C ARG A 110 -6.39 -2.18 -1.02
N SER A 111 -5.49 -2.88 -0.40
CA SER A 111 -4.36 -3.53 -1.09
C SER A 111 -4.17 -4.96 -0.63
N VAL A 112 -3.64 -5.78 -1.53
CA VAL A 112 -3.23 -7.16 -1.26
C VAL A 112 -1.73 -7.27 -1.51
N TRP A 113 -1.00 -7.75 -0.53
CA TRP A 113 0.46 -7.89 -0.58
C TRP A 113 0.87 -9.34 -0.40
N ALA A 114 1.83 -9.77 -1.19
CA ALA A 114 2.54 -11.02 -1.01
C ALA A 114 3.97 -10.75 -0.57
N MET A 115 4.53 -11.63 0.26
CA MET A 115 5.95 -11.62 0.57
C MET A 115 6.63 -12.71 -0.24
N ILE A 116 7.74 -12.38 -0.87
CA ILE A 116 8.53 -13.34 -1.65
C ILE A 116 9.97 -13.41 -1.14
N ASN A 117 10.56 -14.58 -1.27
CA ASN A 117 11.99 -14.75 -1.07
C ASN A 117 12.73 -14.32 -2.34
N LEU A 118 13.68 -13.39 -2.23
CA LEU A 118 14.39 -12.78 -3.36
C LEU A 118 15.26 -13.79 -4.14
N ASN A 119 15.80 -14.81 -3.45
CA ASN A 119 16.67 -15.82 -4.07
C ASN A 119 15.86 -16.88 -4.83
N THR A 120 14.81 -17.41 -4.18
CA THR A 120 14.01 -18.50 -4.74
C THR A 120 12.82 -18.04 -5.56
N ARG A 121 12.43 -16.76 -5.44
CA ARG A 121 11.24 -16.13 -6.04
C ARG A 121 9.92 -16.80 -5.64
N LYS A 122 9.94 -17.55 -4.55
CA LYS A 122 8.75 -18.23 -4.02
C LYS A 122 8.08 -17.38 -2.92
N PRO A 123 6.74 -17.47 -2.78
CA PRO A 123 6.04 -16.83 -1.67
C PRO A 123 6.53 -17.34 -0.31
N ALA A 124 6.63 -16.43 0.67
CA ALA A 124 6.93 -16.78 2.06
C ALA A 124 5.65 -17.17 2.81
N ASP A 125 5.81 -18.01 3.83
CA ASP A 125 4.73 -18.30 4.77
C ASP A 125 4.72 -17.26 5.89
N LEU A 126 3.76 -16.33 5.82
CA LEU A 126 3.64 -15.18 6.73
C LEU A 126 3.27 -15.57 8.16
N LEU A 127 2.67 -16.75 8.34
CA LEU A 127 2.26 -17.21 9.66
C LEU A 127 3.42 -17.82 10.48
N THR A 128 4.53 -18.12 9.82
CA THR A 128 5.73 -18.69 10.44
C THR A 128 6.95 -17.79 10.38
N LEU A 129 7.03 -16.90 9.38
CA LEU A 129 8.15 -16.00 9.22
C LEU A 129 8.23 -15.05 10.43
N HIS A 130 9.42 -14.87 11.01
CA HIS A 130 9.67 -14.08 12.22
C HIS A 130 8.68 -14.40 13.36
N GLY A 131 8.31 -15.70 13.49
CA GLY A 131 7.36 -16.14 14.50
C GLY A 131 5.91 -15.71 14.27
N GLY A 132 5.58 -15.26 13.05
CA GLY A 132 4.22 -14.82 12.69
C GLY A 132 3.80 -13.49 13.34
N SER A 133 4.75 -12.66 13.81
CA SER A 133 4.50 -11.44 14.58
C SER A 133 3.61 -10.41 13.87
N ILE A 134 3.52 -10.45 12.54
CA ILE A 134 2.63 -9.56 11.77
C ILE A 134 1.14 -9.73 12.16
N VAL A 135 0.74 -10.91 12.64
CA VAL A 135 -0.64 -11.20 13.08
C VAL A 135 -1.04 -10.34 14.28
N ASP A 136 -0.10 -9.94 15.13
CA ASP A 136 -0.35 -9.11 16.31
C ASP A 136 -0.85 -7.70 15.97
N TYR A 137 -0.63 -7.27 14.72
CA TYR A 137 -1.01 -5.95 14.21
C TYR A 137 -2.30 -5.94 13.39
N VAL A 138 -3.02 -7.07 13.33
CA VAL A 138 -4.34 -7.12 12.68
C VAL A 138 -5.33 -6.21 13.44
N CYS A 139 -6.09 -5.42 12.71
CA CYS A 139 -7.03 -4.43 13.22
C CYS A 139 -8.37 -4.55 12.49
N ASP A 140 -9.45 -4.53 13.27
CA ASP A 140 -10.83 -4.66 12.76
C ASP A 140 -11.45 -3.32 12.31
N GLU A 141 -10.62 -2.26 12.16
CA GLU A 141 -11.12 -0.96 11.65
C GLU A 141 -11.81 -1.18 10.30
N PRO A 142 -13.07 -0.75 10.15
CA PRO A 142 -13.84 -1.00 8.93
C PRO A 142 -13.31 -0.18 7.75
N CYS A 143 -13.30 -0.82 6.58
CA CYS A 143 -13.04 -0.17 5.30
C CYS A 143 -14.26 -0.36 4.39
N PRO A 144 -14.98 0.71 4.01
CA PRO A 144 -16.29 0.60 3.36
C PRO A 144 -16.26 0.21 1.89
N ILE A 145 -15.09 0.33 1.22
CA ILE A 145 -14.96 -0.03 -0.19
C ILE A 145 -14.81 -1.55 -0.37
N GLU A 146 -15.15 -2.05 -1.55
CA GLU A 146 -15.06 -3.46 -1.86
C GLU A 146 -13.61 -3.96 -1.97
N LYS A 147 -13.42 -5.25 -1.70
CA LYS A 147 -12.09 -5.89 -1.86
C LYS A 147 -11.73 -5.99 -3.35
N PRO A 148 -10.47 -5.67 -3.73
CA PRO A 148 -10.03 -5.76 -5.11
C PRO A 148 -10.13 -7.21 -5.64
N SER A 149 -10.91 -7.40 -6.69
CA SER A 149 -11.12 -8.70 -7.31
C SER A 149 -9.92 -9.13 -8.17
N ARG A 150 -9.86 -10.42 -8.53
CA ARG A 150 -8.91 -10.90 -9.53
C ARG A 150 -9.37 -10.48 -10.93
N ILE A 151 -8.47 -9.83 -11.68
CA ILE A 151 -8.68 -9.56 -13.10
C ILE A 151 -8.50 -10.88 -13.88
N LYS A 152 -9.49 -11.23 -14.70
CA LYS A 152 -9.38 -12.36 -15.63
C LYS A 152 -8.92 -11.84 -16.98
N VAL A 153 -7.86 -12.44 -17.51
CA VAL A 153 -7.44 -12.18 -18.90
C VAL A 153 -8.48 -12.81 -19.83
N THR A 154 -9.07 -12.01 -20.70
CA THR A 154 -10.14 -12.43 -21.60
C THR A 154 -9.70 -12.59 -23.06
N SER A 155 -8.46 -12.21 -23.39
CA SER A 155 -7.86 -12.32 -24.73
C SER A 155 -6.35 -12.48 -24.62
N ASP A 156 -5.78 -13.32 -25.49
CA ASP A 156 -4.32 -13.49 -25.64
C ASP A 156 -3.70 -12.41 -26.55
N GLN A 157 -4.52 -11.54 -27.13
CA GLN A 157 -4.04 -10.46 -28.00
C GLN A 157 -3.73 -9.21 -27.16
N PRO A 158 -2.48 -8.71 -27.20
CA PRO A 158 -2.15 -7.47 -26.51
C PRO A 158 -2.83 -6.29 -27.22
N ILE A 159 -3.45 -5.40 -26.44
CA ILE A 159 -4.02 -4.15 -26.95
C ILE A 159 -2.97 -3.02 -27.02
N ALA A 160 -1.87 -3.16 -26.29
CA ALA A 160 -0.73 -2.24 -26.31
C ALA A 160 0.55 -2.97 -25.90
N THR A 161 1.68 -2.50 -26.42
CA THR A 161 3.02 -2.94 -26.02
C THR A 161 3.79 -1.73 -25.49
N LEU A 162 4.35 -1.85 -24.28
CA LEU A 162 5.16 -0.81 -23.65
C LEU A 162 6.56 -1.33 -23.42
N THR A 163 7.56 -0.45 -23.54
CA THR A 163 8.94 -0.77 -23.18
C THR A 163 9.22 -0.19 -21.78
N ALA A 164 9.69 -1.03 -20.85
CA ALA A 164 10.09 -0.58 -19.52
C ALA A 164 11.23 0.45 -19.64
N LYS A 165 11.10 1.56 -18.90
CA LYS A 165 12.10 2.64 -18.83
C LYS A 165 12.79 2.59 -17.47
N TYR A 166 13.89 3.33 -17.34
CA TYR A 166 14.60 3.47 -16.07
C TYR A 166 13.70 3.90 -14.90
N SER A 167 12.76 4.81 -15.18
CA SER A 167 11.80 5.31 -14.19
C SER A 167 10.76 4.28 -13.72
N ASP A 168 10.62 3.16 -14.42
CA ASP A 168 9.63 2.14 -14.13
C ASP A 168 10.20 1.04 -13.21
N ILE A 169 11.50 1.11 -12.91
CA ILE A 169 12.20 0.15 -12.07
C ILE A 169 12.10 0.56 -10.61
N ASP A 170 11.55 -0.31 -9.77
CA ASP A 170 11.41 -0.08 -8.34
C ASP A 170 12.72 -0.36 -7.56
N ILE A 171 12.69 -0.13 -6.24
CA ILE A 171 13.83 -0.37 -5.34
C ILE A 171 14.30 -1.84 -5.30
N ASN A 172 13.45 -2.78 -5.69
CA ASN A 172 13.77 -4.20 -5.75
C ASN A 172 14.32 -4.64 -7.13
N GLY A 173 14.44 -3.69 -8.07
CA GLY A 173 14.89 -3.95 -9.43
C GLY A 173 13.83 -4.59 -10.35
N HIS A 174 12.54 -4.40 -10.00
CA HIS A 174 11.41 -4.87 -10.80
C HIS A 174 10.91 -3.83 -11.78
#